data_4e286887bad97f4925d1dd3bee62dc08
#
_entry.id   4e286887bad97f4925d1dd3bee62dc08
#
_cell.length_a   1.000
_cell.length_b   1.000
_cell.length_c   1.000
_cell.angle_alpha   90.00
_cell.angle_beta   90.00
_cell.angle_gamma   90.00
#
_symmetry.space_group_name_H-M   'P 1'
#
loop_
_entity.id
_entity.type
_entity.pdbx_description
1 polymer ?
#
loop_
_entity_poly.entity_id
_entity_poly.type
_entity_poly.pdbx_seq_one_letter_code
_entity_poly.pdbx_strand_id
1 'polypeptide(L)'
;MPSWQQSRTLYILKQMKNIINRLINHEILSIQEAKSTLIEISNGNCNSHQIAAFLTVYMMRNITIEELSGFREALLELCIPVDFSAYDTIDLCGTGGDGKDTFNISTLSSFIVAGAGYKVAKHGNYGVSSISGSSNVMEQMGVKFSNEQEFLTKCMEEANIAILHAPLFHPAMKNVGPIRKELGVKTFFNMLGPMVNPSFPKFQMVGVFSLELARMYAYLYQKTETKYAILHGLQGFDEVSLTDNVKIITNSTETINSPEDFLFDTIQLSEIKGGNTIEDSAKIFHKILSG
;
A
#
# COMPACT_ATOMS: atom_id res chain seq x y z
N MET A 1 -13.57 -10.12 -34.48
CA MET A 1 -12.99 -8.82 -34.05
C MET A 1 -12.66 -8.01 -35.29
N PRO A 2 -12.89 -6.67 -35.33
CA PRO A 2 -12.49 -5.84 -36.46
C PRO A 2 -10.97 -5.88 -36.66
N SER A 3 -10.50 -5.80 -37.87
CA SER A 3 -9.06 -5.91 -38.25
C SER A 3 -8.15 -4.91 -37.53
N TRP A 4 -8.64 -3.72 -37.20
CA TRP A 4 -7.90 -2.69 -36.47
C TRP A 4 -7.68 -3.05 -34.97
N GLN A 5 -8.59 -3.81 -34.36
CA GLN A 5 -8.39 -4.31 -32.98
C GLN A 5 -7.32 -5.40 -32.94
N GLN A 6 -7.28 -6.30 -33.94
CA GLN A 6 -6.22 -7.32 -34.06
C GLN A 6 -4.85 -6.67 -34.27
N SER A 7 -4.79 -5.63 -35.12
CA SER A 7 -3.54 -4.89 -35.37
C SER A 7 -3.05 -4.15 -34.14
N ARG A 8 -3.95 -3.55 -33.35
CA ARG A 8 -3.62 -2.88 -32.08
C ARG A 8 -3.11 -3.86 -31.04
N THR A 9 -3.76 -5.01 -30.87
CA THR A 9 -3.34 -6.05 -29.93
C THR A 9 -1.94 -6.59 -30.28
N LEU A 10 -1.69 -6.88 -31.56
CA LEU A 10 -0.37 -7.31 -32.04
C LEU A 10 0.72 -6.26 -31.78
N TYR A 11 0.42 -4.99 -31.99
CA TYR A 11 1.33 -3.89 -31.71
C TYR A 11 1.70 -3.82 -30.23
N ILE A 12 0.71 -3.89 -29.32
CA ILE A 12 0.92 -3.84 -27.86
C ILE A 12 1.73 -5.05 -27.38
N LEU A 13 1.41 -6.26 -27.85
CA LEU A 13 2.17 -7.46 -27.50
C LEU A 13 3.63 -7.37 -27.95
N LYS A 14 3.89 -6.77 -29.12
CA LYS A 14 5.24 -6.51 -29.63
C LYS A 14 5.96 -5.45 -28.78
N GLN A 15 5.24 -4.41 -28.38
CA GLN A 15 5.77 -3.37 -27.50
C GLN A 15 6.15 -3.95 -26.13
N MET A 16 5.28 -4.78 -25.52
CA MET A 16 5.55 -5.43 -24.22
C MET A 16 6.78 -6.36 -24.31
N LYS A 17 6.94 -7.12 -25.40
CA LYS A 17 8.14 -7.92 -25.64
C LYS A 17 9.40 -7.06 -25.67
N ASN A 18 9.35 -5.88 -26.31
CA ASN A 18 10.47 -4.95 -26.36
C ASN A 18 10.81 -4.41 -24.95
N ILE A 19 9.80 -4.01 -24.18
CA ILE A 19 9.96 -3.55 -22.80
C ILE A 19 10.65 -4.64 -21.96
N ILE A 20 10.17 -5.88 -22.00
CA ILE A 20 10.76 -7.00 -21.25
C ILE A 20 12.22 -7.21 -21.66
N ASN A 21 12.55 -7.19 -22.97
CA ASN A 21 13.92 -7.34 -23.45
C ASN A 21 14.85 -6.23 -22.92
N ARG A 22 14.41 -4.98 -22.95
CA ARG A 22 15.15 -3.84 -22.38
C ARG A 22 15.41 -4.04 -20.89
N LEU A 23 14.38 -4.42 -20.13
CA LEU A 23 14.50 -4.67 -18.71
C LEU A 23 15.44 -5.84 -18.35
N ILE A 24 15.43 -6.92 -19.16
CA ILE A 24 16.37 -8.05 -19.03
C ILE A 24 17.82 -7.59 -19.27
N ASN A 25 18.03 -6.61 -20.14
CA ASN A 25 19.32 -6.00 -20.40
C ASN A 25 19.67 -4.87 -19.41
N HIS A 26 18.96 -4.81 -18.27
CA HIS A 26 19.15 -3.80 -17.21
C HIS A 26 18.91 -2.35 -17.64
N GLU A 27 18.22 -2.11 -18.76
CA GLU A 27 17.74 -0.79 -19.08
C GLU A 27 16.61 -0.39 -18.11
N ILE A 28 16.49 0.90 -17.84
CA ILE A 28 15.43 1.47 -16.98
C ILE A 28 14.33 2.07 -17.84
N LEU A 29 13.10 2.11 -17.31
CA LEU A 29 12.00 2.81 -17.93
C LEU A 29 11.93 4.24 -17.40
N SER A 30 11.62 5.18 -18.27
CA SER A 30 11.18 6.51 -17.86
C SER A 30 9.84 6.44 -17.12
N ILE A 31 9.49 7.50 -16.37
CA ILE A 31 8.19 7.62 -15.68
C ILE A 31 7.03 7.34 -16.67
N GLN A 32 7.09 7.94 -17.84
CA GLN A 32 6.03 7.80 -18.85
C GLN A 32 5.94 6.39 -19.45
N GLU A 33 7.09 5.74 -19.69
CA GLU A 33 7.10 4.35 -20.17
C GLU A 33 6.58 3.38 -19.11
N ALA A 34 7.00 3.54 -17.86
CA ALA A 34 6.51 2.74 -16.73
C ALA A 34 5.00 2.91 -16.55
N LYS A 35 4.52 4.17 -16.55
CA LYS A 35 3.10 4.51 -16.46
C LYS A 35 2.30 3.86 -17.58
N SER A 36 2.67 4.08 -18.85
CA SER A 36 1.95 3.53 -19.99
C SER A 36 1.98 2.00 -20.03
N THR A 37 3.10 1.38 -19.65
CA THR A 37 3.22 -0.08 -19.56
C THR A 37 2.23 -0.65 -18.54
N LEU A 38 2.13 -0.05 -17.35
CA LEU A 38 1.21 -0.54 -16.33
C LEU A 38 -0.26 -0.31 -16.72
N ILE A 39 -0.57 0.79 -17.41
CA ILE A 39 -1.92 1.04 -17.97
C ILE A 39 -2.29 -0.06 -18.99
N GLU A 40 -1.39 -0.44 -19.89
CA GLU A 40 -1.65 -1.50 -20.87
C GLU A 40 -1.86 -2.88 -20.22
N ILE A 41 -1.06 -3.19 -19.20
CA ILE A 41 -1.24 -4.40 -18.36
C ILE A 41 -2.62 -4.38 -17.68
N SER A 42 -2.97 -3.27 -17.07
CA SER A 42 -4.20 -3.07 -16.30
C SER A 42 -5.45 -3.16 -17.18
N ASN A 43 -5.37 -2.70 -18.42
CA ASN A 43 -6.44 -2.78 -19.39
C ASN A 43 -6.59 -4.18 -20.02
N GLY A 44 -5.76 -5.16 -19.62
CA GLY A 44 -5.81 -6.54 -20.14
C GLY A 44 -5.24 -6.69 -21.54
N ASN A 45 -4.43 -5.74 -22.00
CA ASN A 45 -3.83 -5.76 -23.34
C ASN A 45 -2.56 -6.63 -23.44
N CYS A 46 -2.08 -7.15 -22.30
CA CYS A 46 -0.94 -8.05 -22.20
C CYS A 46 -1.40 -9.46 -21.78
N ASN A 47 -0.73 -10.50 -22.26
CA ASN A 47 -1.04 -11.85 -21.82
C ASN A 47 -0.37 -12.18 -20.47
N SER A 48 -0.88 -13.22 -19.77
CA SER A 48 -0.39 -13.61 -18.44
C SER A 48 1.10 -13.93 -18.40
N HIS A 49 1.65 -14.55 -19.44
CA HIS A 49 3.07 -14.90 -19.51
C HIS A 49 3.96 -13.65 -19.60
N GLN A 50 3.54 -12.65 -20.36
CA GLN A 50 4.25 -11.37 -20.43
C GLN A 50 4.17 -10.60 -19.11
N ILE A 51 3.01 -10.61 -18.46
CA ILE A 51 2.85 -9.98 -17.14
C ILE A 51 3.73 -10.69 -16.12
N ALA A 52 3.74 -12.03 -16.07
CA ALA A 52 4.59 -12.79 -15.18
C ALA A 52 6.09 -12.50 -15.42
N ALA A 53 6.53 -12.49 -16.68
CA ALA A 53 7.92 -12.14 -17.04
C ALA A 53 8.28 -10.72 -16.62
N PHE A 54 7.40 -9.75 -16.86
CA PHE A 54 7.58 -8.36 -16.43
C PHE A 54 7.75 -8.24 -14.90
N LEU A 55 6.87 -8.90 -14.14
CA LEU A 55 6.97 -8.91 -12.68
C LEU A 55 8.26 -9.57 -12.20
N THR A 56 8.66 -10.68 -12.81
CA THR A 56 9.86 -11.44 -12.44
C THR A 56 11.13 -10.62 -12.66
N VAL A 57 11.23 -9.87 -13.76
CA VAL A 57 12.39 -9.01 -13.98
C VAL A 57 12.58 -7.99 -12.86
N TYR A 58 11.50 -7.37 -12.38
CA TYR A 58 11.55 -6.44 -11.24
C TYR A 58 11.82 -7.10 -9.89
N MET A 59 11.75 -8.42 -9.80
CA MET A 59 12.20 -9.17 -8.62
C MET A 59 13.71 -9.47 -8.67
N MET A 60 14.30 -9.51 -9.88
CA MET A 60 15.71 -9.83 -10.10
C MET A 60 16.60 -8.58 -10.13
N ARG A 61 16.03 -7.41 -10.28
CA ARG A 61 16.72 -6.12 -10.28
C ARG A 61 15.98 -5.10 -9.40
N ASN A 62 16.73 -4.12 -8.92
CA ASN A 62 16.12 -3.03 -8.15
C ASN A 62 15.24 -2.16 -9.08
N ILE A 63 14.06 -1.79 -8.58
CA ILE A 63 13.19 -0.81 -9.22
C ILE A 63 13.77 0.59 -9.00
N THR A 64 13.72 1.45 -10.01
CA THR A 64 14.12 2.86 -9.84
C THR A 64 12.97 3.72 -9.31
N ILE A 65 13.31 4.91 -8.83
CA ILE A 65 12.32 5.88 -8.35
C ILE A 65 11.41 6.34 -9.50
N GLU A 66 11.97 6.50 -10.70
CA GLU A 66 11.24 6.88 -11.90
C GLU A 66 10.21 5.81 -12.28
N GLU A 67 10.61 4.55 -12.27
CA GLU A 67 9.72 3.42 -12.56
C GLU A 67 8.61 3.30 -11.51
N LEU A 68 8.96 3.40 -10.23
CA LEU A 68 7.98 3.34 -9.14
C LEU A 68 7.00 4.52 -9.20
N SER A 69 7.49 5.73 -9.54
CA SER A 69 6.66 6.92 -9.77
C SER A 69 5.66 6.68 -10.92
N GLY A 70 6.13 6.16 -12.04
CA GLY A 70 5.27 5.87 -13.19
C GLY A 70 4.19 4.83 -12.86
N PHE A 71 4.54 3.77 -12.13
CA PHE A 71 3.56 2.78 -11.69
C PHE A 71 2.55 3.34 -10.70
N ARG A 72 3.00 4.19 -9.76
CA ARG A 72 2.11 4.91 -8.85
C ARG A 72 1.11 5.78 -9.62
N GLU A 73 1.61 6.60 -10.57
CA GLU A 73 0.76 7.47 -11.38
C GLU A 73 -0.28 6.68 -12.20
N ALA A 74 0.11 5.53 -12.76
CA ALA A 74 -0.82 4.67 -13.48
C ALA A 74 -1.97 4.17 -12.60
N LEU A 75 -1.66 3.71 -11.37
CA LEU A 75 -2.69 3.22 -10.45
C LEU A 75 -3.61 4.34 -9.94
N LEU A 76 -3.07 5.53 -9.71
CA LEU A 76 -3.87 6.70 -9.31
C LEU A 76 -4.75 7.21 -10.46
N GLU A 77 -4.27 7.16 -11.71
CA GLU A 77 -5.08 7.51 -12.89
C GLU A 77 -6.23 6.53 -13.13
N LEU A 78 -6.02 5.25 -12.83
CA LEU A 78 -6.98 4.18 -13.07
C LEU A 78 -7.87 3.87 -11.86
N CYS A 79 -7.64 4.50 -10.71
CA CYS A 79 -8.46 4.25 -9.53
C CYS A 79 -9.85 4.89 -9.67
N ILE A 80 -10.80 4.38 -8.89
CA ILE A 80 -12.09 5.04 -8.65
C ILE A 80 -11.85 6.06 -7.54
N PRO A 81 -11.82 7.37 -7.82
CA PRO A 81 -11.50 8.38 -6.83
C PRO A 81 -12.62 8.54 -5.79
N VAL A 82 -12.23 8.90 -4.57
CA VAL A 82 -13.14 9.24 -3.48
C VAL A 82 -12.95 10.72 -3.15
N ASP A 83 -14.01 11.48 -3.17
CA ASP A 83 -13.97 12.91 -2.84
C ASP A 83 -14.12 13.14 -1.33
N PHE A 84 -12.99 13.44 -0.70
CA PHE A 84 -12.89 13.93 0.67
C PHE A 84 -12.24 15.31 0.76
N SER A 85 -12.34 16.11 -0.31
CA SER A 85 -11.73 17.45 -0.39
C SER A 85 -12.21 18.42 0.70
N ALA A 86 -13.41 18.20 1.26
CA ALA A 86 -13.95 18.97 2.37
C ALA A 86 -13.25 18.69 3.72
N TYR A 87 -12.41 17.65 3.81
CA TYR A 87 -11.79 17.21 5.05
C TYR A 87 -10.25 17.21 4.94
N ASP A 88 -9.61 17.41 6.08
CA ASP A 88 -8.18 17.18 6.24
C ASP A 88 -7.96 15.72 6.67
N THR A 89 -7.89 14.82 5.68
CA THR A 89 -7.79 13.38 5.95
C THR A 89 -6.35 12.90 6.11
N ILE A 90 -6.18 11.89 6.98
CA ILE A 90 -4.94 11.13 7.13
C ILE A 90 -5.17 9.66 6.74
N ASP A 91 -4.18 9.05 6.07
CA ASP A 91 -4.06 7.60 5.93
C ASP A 91 -2.96 7.07 6.83
N LEU A 92 -3.26 6.00 7.57
CA LEU A 92 -2.30 5.27 8.40
C LEU A 92 -2.20 3.85 7.88
N CYS A 93 -1.06 3.49 7.30
CA CYS A 93 -0.87 2.18 6.71
C CYS A 93 0.59 1.71 6.82
N GLY A 94 0.84 0.46 6.51
CA GLY A 94 2.17 -0.09 6.31
C GLY A 94 2.25 -0.79 4.96
N THR A 95 3.46 -1.00 4.47
CA THR A 95 3.69 -1.80 3.27
C THR A 95 3.37 -3.26 3.51
N GLY A 96 3.37 -3.68 4.78
CA GLY A 96 3.36 -5.07 5.15
C GLY A 96 4.60 -5.82 4.67
N GLY A 97 4.62 -7.12 4.90
CA GLY A 97 5.68 -7.96 4.37
C GLY A 97 7.00 -7.90 5.13
N ASP A 98 7.01 -7.36 6.32
CA ASP A 98 8.15 -7.34 7.25
C ASP A 98 8.45 -8.73 7.85
N GLY A 99 7.49 -9.65 7.79
CA GLY A 99 7.63 -11.02 8.33
C GLY A 99 7.62 -11.10 9.85
N LYS A 100 7.09 -10.08 10.54
CA LYS A 100 7.11 -9.99 12.00
C LYS A 100 5.88 -10.51 12.70
N ASP A 101 4.78 -10.70 11.97
CA ASP A 101 3.49 -11.19 12.50
C ASP A 101 2.99 -10.44 13.73
N THR A 102 3.12 -9.11 13.72
CA THR A 102 2.54 -8.22 14.74
C THR A 102 1.02 -8.18 14.60
N PHE A 103 0.31 -7.77 15.68
CA PHE A 103 -1.11 -7.45 15.53
C PHE A 103 -1.30 -6.26 14.57
N ASN A 104 -2.51 -6.05 14.07
CA ASN A 104 -2.80 -5.05 13.02
C ASN A 104 -2.65 -3.59 13.54
N ILE A 105 -1.40 -3.19 13.86
CA ILE A 105 -1.06 -1.93 14.55
C ILE A 105 -1.59 -0.72 13.77
N SER A 106 -1.27 -0.59 12.48
CA SER A 106 -1.70 0.56 11.68
C SER A 106 -3.23 0.66 11.54
N THR A 107 -3.92 -0.50 11.52
CA THR A 107 -5.40 -0.53 11.48
C THR A 107 -5.97 -0.05 12.81
N LEU A 108 -5.47 -0.56 13.92
CA LEU A 108 -5.90 -0.15 15.25
C LEU A 108 -5.63 1.35 15.48
N SER A 109 -4.45 1.83 15.13
CA SER A 109 -4.08 3.26 15.20
C SER A 109 -5.06 4.15 14.43
N SER A 110 -5.58 3.67 13.29
CA SER A 110 -6.56 4.40 12.51
C SER A 110 -7.85 4.65 13.29
N PHE A 111 -8.33 3.68 14.06
CA PHE A 111 -9.51 3.84 14.91
C PHE A 111 -9.24 4.75 16.12
N ILE A 112 -8.05 4.66 16.71
CA ILE A 112 -7.65 5.54 17.84
C ILE A 112 -7.58 7.00 17.36
N VAL A 113 -6.98 7.25 16.20
CA VAL A 113 -6.86 8.59 15.63
C VAL A 113 -8.25 9.16 15.25
N ALA A 114 -9.13 8.32 14.71
CA ALA A 114 -10.51 8.71 14.45
C ALA A 114 -11.29 9.02 15.74
N GLY A 115 -11.11 8.21 16.79
CA GLY A 115 -11.68 8.43 18.12
C GLY A 115 -11.19 9.72 18.78
N ALA A 116 -9.97 10.17 18.46
CA ALA A 116 -9.42 11.46 18.88
C ALA A 116 -9.98 12.66 18.08
N GLY A 117 -10.89 12.42 17.12
CA GLY A 117 -11.58 13.46 16.34
C GLY A 117 -10.93 13.83 15.01
N TYR A 118 -9.87 13.13 14.59
CA TYR A 118 -9.24 13.36 13.28
C TYR A 118 -9.91 12.53 12.18
N LYS A 119 -9.95 13.06 10.97
CA LYS A 119 -10.57 12.39 9.81
C LYS A 119 -9.60 11.40 9.18
N VAL A 120 -9.96 10.13 9.19
CA VAL A 120 -9.13 9.03 8.69
C VAL A 120 -9.71 8.42 7.42
N ALA A 121 -8.95 8.46 6.32
CA ALA A 121 -9.27 7.77 5.07
C ALA A 121 -8.35 6.57 4.91
N LYS A 122 -8.68 5.47 5.58
CA LYS A 122 -7.79 4.30 5.63
C LYS A 122 -7.89 3.46 4.37
N HIS A 123 -6.80 3.43 3.60
CA HIS A 123 -6.64 2.49 2.49
C HIS A 123 -6.08 1.16 3.01
N GLY A 124 -6.72 0.05 2.66
CA GLY A 124 -6.34 -1.27 3.14
C GLY A 124 -6.72 -2.41 2.22
N ASN A 125 -6.15 -3.60 2.47
CA ASN A 125 -6.42 -4.79 1.68
C ASN A 125 -6.41 -6.04 2.58
N TYR A 126 -6.77 -7.18 1.99
CA TYR A 126 -6.52 -8.49 2.59
C TYR A 126 -5.02 -8.76 2.72
N GLY A 127 -4.65 -9.58 3.70
CA GLY A 127 -3.28 -10.04 3.86
C GLY A 127 -2.81 -10.83 2.63
N VAL A 128 -1.59 -10.56 2.18
CA VAL A 128 -0.94 -11.28 1.07
C VAL A 128 0.09 -12.25 1.63
N SER A 129 0.84 -11.83 2.64
CA SER A 129 1.91 -12.61 3.28
C SER A 129 1.71 -12.79 4.79
N SER A 130 0.74 -12.13 5.38
CA SER A 130 0.36 -12.25 6.79
C SER A 130 -0.92 -13.09 6.93
N ILE A 131 -1.13 -13.67 8.11
CA ILE A 131 -2.33 -14.44 8.48
C ILE A 131 -3.58 -13.55 8.37
N SER A 132 -3.45 -12.27 8.76
CA SER A 132 -4.56 -11.34 8.84
C SER A 132 -4.14 -9.95 8.34
N GLY A 133 -4.63 -9.55 7.17
CA GLY A 133 -4.52 -8.18 6.68
C GLY A 133 -5.57 -7.25 7.33
N SER A 134 -5.44 -5.95 7.08
CA SER A 134 -6.36 -4.94 7.62
C SER A 134 -7.83 -5.23 7.29
N SER A 135 -8.13 -5.59 6.04
CA SER A 135 -9.51 -5.89 5.63
C SER A 135 -10.05 -7.19 6.25
N ASN A 136 -9.19 -8.18 6.51
CA ASN A 136 -9.61 -9.43 7.14
C ASN A 136 -10.15 -9.16 8.56
N VAL A 137 -9.40 -8.40 9.38
CA VAL A 137 -9.83 -8.06 10.75
C VAL A 137 -11.10 -7.22 10.73
N MET A 138 -11.15 -6.21 9.88
CA MET A 138 -12.32 -5.32 9.82
C MET A 138 -13.57 -6.06 9.38
N GLU A 139 -13.50 -6.95 8.40
CA GLU A 139 -14.61 -7.78 7.95
C GLU A 139 -15.08 -8.73 9.07
N GLN A 140 -14.14 -9.36 9.80
CA GLN A 140 -14.44 -10.19 10.97
C GLN A 140 -15.13 -9.41 12.09
N MET A 141 -14.85 -8.10 12.22
CA MET A 141 -15.51 -7.20 13.17
C MET A 141 -16.85 -6.64 12.66
N GLY A 142 -17.30 -7.07 11.48
CA GLY A 142 -18.58 -6.68 10.88
C GLY A 142 -18.54 -5.38 10.09
N VAL A 143 -17.37 -4.82 9.80
CA VAL A 143 -17.24 -3.65 8.92
C VAL A 143 -17.61 -4.05 7.49
N LYS A 144 -18.52 -3.31 6.88
CA LYS A 144 -18.92 -3.48 5.48
C LYS A 144 -18.14 -2.52 4.60
N PHE A 145 -17.60 -3.04 3.50
CA PHE A 145 -16.90 -2.23 2.52
C PHE A 145 -17.86 -1.77 1.43
N SER A 146 -17.73 -0.52 1.02
CA SER A 146 -18.47 0.07 -0.08
C SER A 146 -17.56 1.05 -0.85
N ASN A 147 -17.88 1.31 -2.11
CA ASN A 147 -17.29 2.37 -2.91
C ASN A 147 -18.32 3.48 -3.24
N GLU A 148 -19.48 3.44 -2.58
CA GLU A 148 -20.50 4.46 -2.71
C GLU A 148 -20.07 5.72 -1.95
N GLN A 149 -19.94 6.85 -2.67
CA GLN A 149 -19.47 8.12 -2.10
C GLN A 149 -20.31 8.58 -0.91
N GLU A 150 -21.63 8.48 -1.01
CA GLU A 150 -22.56 8.89 0.05
C GLU A 150 -22.36 8.09 1.35
N PHE A 151 -22.19 6.76 1.22
CA PHE A 151 -21.89 5.90 2.36
C PHE A 151 -20.55 6.26 3.01
N LEU A 152 -19.50 6.49 2.21
CA LEU A 152 -18.17 6.83 2.71
C LEU A 152 -18.17 8.20 3.39
N THR A 153 -18.89 9.18 2.84
CA THR A 153 -19.07 10.50 3.45
C THR A 153 -19.77 10.39 4.80
N LYS A 154 -20.85 9.61 4.88
CA LYS A 154 -21.54 9.35 6.15
C LYS A 154 -20.62 8.71 7.19
N CYS A 155 -19.80 7.72 6.82
CA CYS A 155 -18.80 7.14 7.72
C CYS A 155 -17.81 8.20 8.22
N MET A 156 -17.36 9.09 7.34
CA MET A 156 -16.45 10.17 7.68
C MET A 156 -17.08 11.19 8.64
N GLU A 157 -18.38 11.49 8.48
CA GLU A 157 -19.09 12.43 9.33
C GLU A 157 -19.42 11.86 10.71
N GLU A 158 -19.94 10.63 10.76
CA GLU A 158 -20.43 10.01 11.99
C GLU A 158 -19.33 9.33 12.83
N ALA A 159 -18.32 8.73 12.17
CA ALA A 159 -17.27 7.94 12.83
C ALA A 159 -15.85 8.50 12.67
N ASN A 160 -15.67 9.59 11.94
CA ASN A 160 -14.36 10.16 11.58
C ASN A 160 -13.46 9.21 10.78
N ILE A 161 -13.95 8.07 10.30
CA ILE A 161 -13.16 7.10 9.57
C ILE A 161 -13.95 6.50 8.41
N ALA A 162 -13.35 6.48 7.22
CA ALA A 162 -13.82 5.74 6.07
C ALA A 162 -12.79 4.67 5.67
N ILE A 163 -13.25 3.44 5.44
CA ILE A 163 -12.40 2.32 5.06
C ILE A 163 -12.47 2.13 3.55
N LEU A 164 -11.34 2.35 2.89
CA LEU A 164 -11.19 2.24 1.45
C LEU A 164 -10.55 0.88 1.12
N HIS A 165 -11.39 -0.13 0.90
CA HIS A 165 -10.95 -1.48 0.58
C HIS A 165 -10.42 -1.54 -0.85
N ALA A 166 -9.11 -1.70 -1.02
CA ALA A 166 -8.38 -1.56 -2.28
C ALA A 166 -9.01 -2.26 -3.51
N PRO A 167 -9.55 -3.50 -3.42
CA PRO A 167 -10.20 -4.15 -4.56
C PRO A 167 -11.41 -3.41 -5.14
N LEU A 168 -12.10 -2.59 -4.34
CA LEU A 168 -13.25 -1.80 -4.80
C LEU A 168 -12.84 -0.53 -5.55
N PHE A 169 -11.61 -0.04 -5.32
CA PHE A 169 -11.14 1.24 -5.87
C PHE A 169 -10.08 1.09 -6.95
N HIS A 170 -9.44 -0.07 -7.07
CA HIS A 170 -8.39 -0.33 -8.05
C HIS A 170 -8.78 -1.44 -9.04
N PRO A 171 -9.75 -1.19 -9.95
CA PRO A 171 -10.16 -2.18 -10.94
C PRO A 171 -9.02 -2.61 -11.86
N ALA A 172 -8.02 -1.76 -12.03
CA ALA A 172 -6.77 -2.03 -12.75
C ALA A 172 -6.04 -3.29 -12.24
N MET A 173 -6.17 -3.61 -10.95
CA MET A 173 -5.54 -4.78 -10.33
C MET A 173 -6.21 -6.10 -10.70
N LYS A 174 -7.40 -6.10 -11.30
CA LYS A 174 -8.15 -7.32 -11.67
C LYS A 174 -7.36 -8.25 -12.59
N ASN A 175 -6.62 -7.68 -13.54
CA ASN A 175 -5.83 -8.46 -14.50
C ASN A 175 -4.46 -8.89 -13.96
N VAL A 176 -3.98 -8.26 -12.90
CA VAL A 176 -2.67 -8.53 -12.28
C VAL A 176 -2.78 -9.44 -11.06
N GLY A 177 -3.86 -9.28 -10.29
CA GLY A 177 -4.08 -9.98 -9.03
C GLY A 177 -3.97 -11.51 -9.13
N PRO A 178 -4.65 -12.19 -10.06
CA PRO A 178 -4.54 -13.64 -10.25
C PRO A 178 -3.12 -14.09 -10.52
N ILE A 179 -2.39 -13.39 -11.40
CA ILE A 179 -1.01 -13.72 -11.78
C ILE A 179 -0.07 -13.58 -10.56
N ARG A 180 -0.21 -12.50 -9.78
CA ARG A 180 0.55 -12.33 -8.52
C ARG A 180 0.27 -13.44 -7.52
N LYS A 181 -0.99 -13.87 -7.41
CA LYS A 181 -1.39 -14.97 -6.52
C LYS A 181 -0.77 -16.30 -6.96
N GLU A 182 -0.77 -16.59 -8.27
CA GLU A 182 -0.16 -17.78 -8.85
C GLU A 182 1.35 -17.79 -8.72
N LEU A 183 2.01 -16.64 -8.90
CA LEU A 183 3.46 -16.49 -8.66
C LEU A 183 3.83 -16.75 -7.19
N GLY A 184 2.96 -16.43 -6.24
CA GLY A 184 3.16 -16.69 -4.81
C GLY A 184 4.34 -15.94 -4.16
N VAL A 185 4.84 -14.89 -4.81
CA VAL A 185 6.01 -14.12 -4.35
C VAL A 185 5.71 -12.63 -4.27
N LYS A 186 6.49 -11.91 -3.46
CA LYS A 186 6.39 -10.45 -3.37
C LYS A 186 6.83 -9.81 -4.69
N THR A 187 6.09 -8.80 -5.13
CA THR A 187 6.38 -8.01 -6.31
C THR A 187 6.42 -6.52 -5.96
N PHE A 188 6.83 -5.65 -6.87
CA PHE A 188 6.84 -4.21 -6.64
C PHE A 188 5.45 -3.63 -6.27
N PHE A 189 4.37 -4.31 -6.58
CA PHE A 189 3.03 -3.91 -6.13
C PHE A 189 2.87 -3.88 -4.61
N ASN A 190 3.67 -4.64 -3.86
CA ASN A 190 3.67 -4.58 -2.41
C ASN A 190 4.18 -3.23 -1.87
N MET A 191 5.01 -2.55 -2.66
CA MET A 191 5.48 -1.20 -2.35
C MET A 191 4.49 -0.09 -2.73
N LEU A 192 3.51 -0.36 -3.61
CA LEU A 192 2.62 0.68 -4.13
C LEU A 192 1.38 0.94 -3.26
N GLY A 193 0.93 -0.06 -2.49
CA GLY A 193 -0.32 0.02 -1.74
C GLY A 193 -0.52 1.33 -0.95
N PRO A 194 0.44 1.71 -0.09
CA PRO A 194 0.34 2.95 0.69
C PRO A 194 0.34 4.24 -0.14
N MET A 195 0.90 4.21 -1.35
CA MET A 195 1.06 5.39 -2.19
C MET A 195 -0.12 5.69 -3.11
N VAL A 196 -1.12 4.81 -3.13
CA VAL A 196 -2.22 4.85 -4.12
C VAL A 196 -3.60 4.91 -3.46
N ASN A 197 -3.70 5.58 -2.32
CA ASN A 197 -4.97 5.83 -1.66
C ASN A 197 -5.89 6.65 -2.59
N PRO A 198 -7.10 6.15 -2.93
CA PRO A 198 -8.00 6.76 -3.90
C PRO A 198 -8.65 8.06 -3.41
N SER A 199 -8.49 8.43 -2.13
CA SER A 199 -8.98 9.70 -1.58
C SER A 199 -7.93 10.81 -1.62
N PHE A 200 -6.70 10.55 -2.04
CA PHE A 200 -5.61 11.54 -2.10
C PHE A 200 -5.45 12.32 -0.78
N PRO A 201 -5.21 11.63 0.35
CA PRO A 201 -5.19 12.25 1.67
C PRO A 201 -4.11 13.32 1.78
N LYS A 202 -4.40 14.40 2.54
CA LYS A 202 -3.43 15.48 2.79
C LYS A 202 -2.29 15.03 3.70
N PHE A 203 -2.54 14.03 4.55
CA PHE A 203 -1.58 13.49 5.50
C PHE A 203 -1.41 12.00 5.28
N GLN A 204 -0.17 11.53 5.36
CA GLN A 204 0.18 10.11 5.22
C GLN A 204 1.14 9.70 6.33
N MET A 205 0.77 8.70 7.11
CA MET A 205 1.71 7.98 7.98
C MET A 205 1.89 6.58 7.43
N VAL A 206 3.11 6.24 7.04
CA VAL A 206 3.38 4.95 6.39
C VAL A 206 4.58 4.25 7.01
N GLY A 207 4.36 3.02 7.42
CA GLY A 207 5.43 2.11 7.81
C GLY A 207 6.02 1.36 6.63
N VAL A 208 7.33 1.16 6.63
CA VAL A 208 8.07 0.45 5.59
C VAL A 208 9.07 -0.53 6.17
N PHE A 209 9.23 -1.69 5.54
CA PHE A 209 10.04 -2.79 6.07
C PHE A 209 11.56 -2.65 5.85
N SER A 210 12.04 -1.62 5.13
CA SER A 210 13.47 -1.41 4.90
C SER A 210 13.83 0.08 4.79
N LEU A 211 15.09 0.41 5.15
CA LEU A 211 15.62 1.77 4.99
C LEU A 211 15.71 2.21 3.54
N GLU A 212 15.98 1.28 2.62
CA GLU A 212 15.99 1.58 1.17
C GLU A 212 14.60 2.07 0.74
N LEU A 213 13.57 1.33 1.13
CA LEU A 213 12.17 1.69 0.83
C LEU A 213 11.78 3.00 1.50
N ALA A 214 12.23 3.27 2.73
CA ALA A 214 11.99 4.53 3.42
C ALA A 214 12.54 5.74 2.62
N ARG A 215 13.75 5.62 2.06
CA ARG A 215 14.36 6.64 1.21
C ARG A 215 13.59 6.83 -0.10
N MET A 216 13.19 5.73 -0.76
CA MET A 216 12.39 5.79 -1.99
C MET A 216 11.06 6.51 -1.75
N TYR A 217 10.37 6.20 -0.67
CA TYR A 217 9.12 6.86 -0.27
C TYR A 217 9.32 8.35 0.01
N ALA A 218 10.35 8.70 0.79
CA ALA A 218 10.65 10.09 1.07
C ALA A 218 10.89 10.89 -0.21
N TYR A 219 11.66 10.32 -1.14
CA TYR A 219 11.96 10.96 -2.43
C TYR A 219 10.70 11.16 -3.31
N LEU A 220 9.77 10.19 -3.28
CA LEU A 220 8.51 10.29 -4.01
C LEU A 220 7.56 11.32 -3.37
N TYR A 221 7.41 11.29 -2.05
CA TYR A 221 6.52 12.22 -1.36
C TYR A 221 7.02 13.66 -1.36
N GLN A 222 8.34 13.91 -1.40
CA GLN A 222 8.91 15.27 -1.56
C GLN A 222 8.44 15.97 -2.84
N LYS A 223 7.99 15.21 -3.85
CA LYS A 223 7.45 15.75 -5.11
C LYS A 223 5.92 15.97 -5.07
N THR A 224 5.31 15.83 -3.91
CA THR A 224 3.86 15.99 -3.69
C THR A 224 3.58 17.02 -2.61
N GLU A 225 2.35 17.49 -2.53
CA GLU A 225 1.87 18.39 -1.46
C GLU A 225 1.52 17.66 -0.17
N THR A 226 1.60 16.32 -0.16
CA THR A 226 1.23 15.48 0.98
C THR A 226 2.21 15.71 2.14
N LYS A 227 1.67 15.94 3.33
CA LYS A 227 2.47 15.91 4.56
C LYS A 227 2.59 14.47 5.03
N TYR A 228 3.82 14.02 5.25
CA TYR A 228 4.09 12.62 5.51
C TYR A 228 4.98 12.36 6.72
N ALA A 229 4.80 11.20 7.32
CA ALA A 229 5.73 10.56 8.23
C ALA A 229 5.96 9.11 7.74
N ILE A 230 7.21 8.80 7.39
CA ILE A 230 7.63 7.46 6.97
C ILE A 230 8.35 6.84 8.17
N LEU A 231 7.91 5.65 8.55
CA LEU A 231 8.38 4.93 9.73
C LEU A 231 9.12 3.66 9.31
N HIS A 232 10.25 3.37 9.96
CA HIS A 232 10.96 2.11 9.81
C HIS A 232 11.60 1.71 11.14
N GLY A 233 11.10 0.66 11.78
CA GLY A 233 11.74 0.05 12.94
C GLY A 233 13.08 -0.59 12.55
N LEU A 234 14.18 -0.27 13.25
CA LEU A 234 15.52 -0.70 12.85
C LEU A 234 15.72 -2.22 12.86
N GLN A 235 14.86 -2.97 13.53
CA GLN A 235 14.80 -4.44 13.46
C GLN A 235 13.97 -4.96 12.26
N GLY A 236 13.58 -4.10 11.33
CA GLY A 236 12.86 -4.47 10.11
C GLY A 236 11.33 -4.41 10.21
N PHE A 237 10.78 -3.78 11.24
CA PHE A 237 9.34 -3.54 11.35
C PHE A 237 8.89 -2.39 10.46
N ASP A 238 7.70 -2.52 9.88
CA ASP A 238 7.01 -1.42 9.23
C ASP A 238 6.07 -0.65 10.21
N GLU A 239 6.43 -0.67 11.50
CA GLU A 239 5.69 -0.09 12.62
C GLU A 239 6.65 0.57 13.62
N VAL A 240 6.13 1.40 14.52
CA VAL A 240 6.80 1.78 15.78
C VAL A 240 6.56 0.66 16.77
N SER A 241 7.45 -0.33 16.77
CA SER A 241 7.26 -1.56 17.54
C SER A 241 7.54 -1.44 19.03
N LEU A 242 8.27 -0.39 19.46
CA LEU A 242 8.83 -0.22 20.80
C LEU A 242 9.81 -1.34 21.22
N THR A 243 10.18 -2.25 20.32
CA THR A 243 11.19 -3.30 20.60
C THR A 243 12.61 -2.82 20.38
N ASP A 244 12.78 -1.72 19.65
CA ASP A 244 14.03 -1.06 19.32
C ASP A 244 13.74 0.33 18.73
N ASN A 245 14.79 1.03 18.34
CA ASN A 245 14.71 2.35 17.73
C ASN A 245 13.94 2.33 16.40
N VAL A 246 13.30 3.44 16.11
CA VAL A 246 12.58 3.68 14.87
C VAL A 246 13.18 4.87 14.12
N LYS A 247 13.37 4.69 12.81
CA LYS A 247 13.69 5.79 11.89
C LYS A 247 12.41 6.46 11.46
N ILE A 248 12.33 7.80 11.60
CA ILE A 248 11.20 8.61 11.17
C ILE A 248 11.70 9.66 10.18
N ILE A 249 11.08 9.71 8.99
CA ILE A 249 11.36 10.69 7.95
C ILE A 249 10.08 11.46 7.68
N THR A 250 10.13 12.79 7.85
CA THR A 250 9.02 13.71 7.57
C THR A 250 9.38 14.67 6.44
N ASN A 251 8.50 15.60 6.11
CA ASN A 251 8.79 16.67 5.15
C ASN A 251 9.99 17.54 5.53
N SER A 252 10.33 17.64 6.82
CA SER A 252 11.34 18.58 7.34
C SER A 252 12.42 17.95 8.21
N THR A 253 12.21 16.75 8.70
CA THR A 253 13.11 16.10 9.68
C THR A 253 13.36 14.65 9.32
N GLU A 254 14.53 14.18 9.77
CA GLU A 254 14.92 12.78 9.73
C GLU A 254 15.55 12.44 11.08
N THR A 255 14.90 11.58 11.85
CA THR A 255 15.31 11.24 13.22
C THR A 255 15.39 9.74 13.41
N ILE A 256 16.13 9.33 14.44
CA ILE A 256 16.06 7.99 15.02
C ILE A 256 15.61 8.20 16.46
N ASN A 257 14.52 7.56 16.82
CA ASN A 257 13.89 7.68 18.11
C ASN A 257 13.91 6.34 18.82
N SER A 258 14.24 6.34 20.10
CA SER A 258 14.13 5.19 20.98
C SER A 258 12.71 5.07 21.55
N PRO A 259 12.32 3.94 22.15
CA PRO A 259 11.05 3.84 22.88
C PRO A 259 10.88 4.90 23.97
N GLU A 260 11.97 5.25 24.67
CA GLU A 260 11.99 6.27 25.74
C GLU A 260 11.67 7.67 25.22
N ASP A 261 11.99 7.99 23.95
CA ASP A 261 11.60 9.26 23.33
C ASP A 261 10.06 9.39 23.17
N PHE A 262 9.36 8.26 23.19
CA PHE A 262 7.88 8.18 23.21
C PHE A 262 7.33 7.98 24.63
N LEU A 263 8.16 8.04 25.67
CA LEU A 263 7.80 7.83 27.07
C LEU A 263 7.34 6.38 27.38
N PHE A 264 7.90 5.42 26.67
CA PHE A 264 7.66 3.98 26.88
C PHE A 264 8.98 3.25 27.14
N ASP A 265 8.91 2.18 27.91
CA ASP A 265 10.02 1.24 28.06
C ASP A 265 10.13 0.35 26.80
N THR A 266 11.33 -0.19 26.55
CA THR A 266 11.52 -1.20 25.52
C THR A 266 10.77 -2.48 25.88
N ILE A 267 9.97 -2.99 24.95
CA ILE A 267 9.15 -4.19 25.13
C ILE A 267 9.71 -5.39 24.36
N GLN A 268 9.19 -6.59 24.66
CA GLN A 268 9.56 -7.80 23.94
C GLN A 268 8.64 -8.05 22.73
N LEU A 269 9.16 -8.67 21.68
CA LEU A 269 8.39 -9.01 20.49
C LEU A 269 7.13 -9.83 20.79
N SER A 270 7.18 -10.69 21.82
CA SER A 270 6.02 -11.50 22.26
C SER A 270 4.82 -10.68 22.72
N GLU A 271 5.03 -9.43 23.14
CA GLU A 271 3.99 -8.54 23.65
C GLU A 271 3.18 -7.87 22.53
N ILE A 272 3.76 -7.79 21.31
CA ILE A 272 3.11 -7.21 20.14
C ILE A 272 2.76 -8.25 19.08
N LYS A 273 2.87 -9.54 19.40
CA LYS A 273 2.57 -10.62 18.47
C LYS A 273 1.09 -10.61 18.07
N GLY A 274 0.81 -10.82 16.79
CA GLY A 274 -0.52 -10.97 16.24
C GLY A 274 -1.17 -12.32 16.58
N GLY A 275 -2.44 -12.46 16.22
CA GLY A 275 -3.18 -13.70 16.36
C GLY A 275 -2.73 -14.77 15.36
N ASN A 276 -2.97 -16.04 15.69
CA ASN A 276 -2.70 -17.17 14.80
C ASN A 276 -3.84 -17.39 13.79
N THR A 277 -4.98 -16.76 13.99
CA THR A 277 -6.16 -16.77 13.12
C THR A 277 -6.72 -15.36 12.94
N ILE A 278 -7.63 -15.17 12.00
CA ILE A 278 -8.34 -13.90 11.82
C ILE A 278 -9.18 -13.59 13.06
N GLU A 279 -9.82 -14.61 13.64
CA GLU A 279 -10.62 -14.51 14.87
C GLU A 279 -9.77 -14.04 16.07
N ASP A 280 -8.55 -14.58 16.20
CA ASP A 280 -7.64 -14.17 17.28
C ASP A 280 -7.17 -12.72 17.08
N SER A 281 -6.88 -12.34 15.83
CA SER A 281 -6.54 -10.96 15.48
C SER A 281 -7.68 -9.99 15.83
N ALA A 282 -8.93 -10.37 15.57
CA ALA A 282 -10.11 -9.57 15.92
C ALA A 282 -10.30 -9.48 17.46
N LYS A 283 -10.01 -10.54 18.21
CA LYS A 283 -10.05 -10.50 19.68
C LYS A 283 -9.01 -9.55 20.28
N ILE A 284 -7.76 -9.59 19.75
CA ILE A 284 -6.69 -8.66 20.15
C ILE A 284 -7.15 -7.23 19.86
N PHE A 285 -7.66 -6.98 18.67
CA PHE A 285 -8.15 -5.67 18.26
C PHE A 285 -9.24 -5.14 19.21
N HIS A 286 -10.25 -5.97 19.49
CA HIS A 286 -11.34 -5.62 20.40
C HIS A 286 -10.82 -5.35 21.83
N LYS A 287 -9.92 -6.22 22.33
CA LYS A 287 -9.34 -6.07 23.67
C LYS A 287 -8.63 -4.72 23.82
N ILE A 288 -7.82 -4.31 22.84
CA ILE A 288 -7.07 -3.05 22.92
C ILE A 288 -8.01 -1.84 22.83
N LEU A 289 -9.06 -1.88 22.01
CA LEU A 289 -10.03 -0.79 21.92
C LEU A 289 -10.94 -0.68 23.16
N SER A 290 -11.06 -1.74 23.92
CA SER A 290 -11.90 -1.75 25.15
C SER A 290 -11.18 -1.26 26.39
N GLY A 291 -9.86 -1.16 26.40
CA GLY A 291 -8.99 -0.77 27.51
C GLY A 291 -8.50 -1.99 28.31
#